data_75149f3ccc4a7c44264234a15d6d5f3f
#
_entry.id   75149f3ccc4a7c44264234a15d6d5f3f
#
_cell.length_a   1.000
_cell.length_b   1.000
_cell.length_c   1.000
_cell.angle_alpha   90.00
_cell.angle_beta   90.00
_cell.angle_gamma   90.00
#
_symmetry.space_group_name_H-M   'P 1'
#
loop_
_entity.id
_entity.type
_entity.pdbx_description
1 polymer ?
#
loop_
_entity_poly.entity_id
_entity_poly.type
_entity_poly.pdbx_seq_one_letter_code
_entity_poly.pdbx_strand_id
1 'polypeptide(L)'
;RKVIHLFLQILDRGLLHNDFLDQDEDFSESIIIFTSNAGKALYEDGTNGDYTRMLKSVLLDAIRKDKNPYTGEQLFPEAICSRIASGNIIMFNHLKTRHLVKMIETQFAEVSRAVEQRLGYQITYDKDLSLLFLYHYGGLTDARIASAQGKNFLEREIFELSRQLGNRKALMDQ
;
A
#
# COMPACT_ATOMS: atom_id res chain seq x y z
N ARG A 1 13.91 13.97 -14.09
CA ARG A 1 13.40 15.35 -14.37
C ARG A 1 12.50 15.44 -15.59
N LYS A 2 12.82 14.77 -16.73
CA LYS A 2 12.02 14.88 -17.96
C LYS A 2 10.57 14.40 -17.80
N VAL A 3 10.33 13.31 -17.06
CA VAL A 3 8.98 12.73 -16.88
C VAL A 3 8.03 13.68 -16.13
N ILE A 4 8.51 14.39 -15.12
CA ILE A 4 7.68 15.35 -14.36
C ILE A 4 7.16 16.49 -15.26
N HIS A 5 7.94 16.91 -16.26
CA HIS A 5 7.52 17.97 -17.17
C HIS A 5 6.39 17.54 -18.12
N LEU A 6 6.28 16.24 -18.42
CA LEU A 6 5.14 15.72 -19.21
C LEU A 6 3.82 15.92 -18.46
N PHE A 7 3.84 15.70 -17.15
CA PHE A 7 2.64 15.95 -16.33
C PHE A 7 2.21 17.41 -16.29
N LEU A 8 3.13 18.37 -16.48
CA LEU A 8 2.74 19.78 -16.55
C LEU A 8 1.81 20.06 -17.74
N GLN A 9 2.08 19.48 -18.91
CA GLN A 9 1.24 19.65 -20.10
C GLN A 9 -0.16 19.10 -19.84
N ILE A 10 -0.25 17.89 -19.28
CA ILE A 10 -1.53 17.26 -18.96
C ILE A 10 -2.31 18.08 -17.91
N LEU A 11 -1.63 18.52 -16.85
CA LEU A 11 -2.28 19.25 -15.74
C LEU A 11 -2.70 20.69 -16.15
N ASP A 12 -2.03 21.30 -17.12
CA ASP A 12 -2.31 22.66 -17.56
C ASP A 12 -3.34 22.70 -18.69
N ARG A 13 -3.21 21.82 -19.64
CA ARG A 13 -3.97 21.87 -20.90
C ARG A 13 -4.88 20.66 -21.12
N GLY A 14 -4.74 19.62 -20.28
CA GLY A 14 -5.41 18.35 -20.53
C GLY A 14 -4.87 17.59 -21.76
N LEU A 15 -3.74 18.04 -22.31
CA LEU A 15 -3.16 17.48 -23.54
C LEU A 15 -1.73 17.02 -23.28
N LEU A 16 -1.33 15.96 -23.98
CA LEU A 16 0.04 15.48 -24.04
C LEU A 16 0.43 15.28 -25.50
N HIS A 17 1.47 16.00 -25.96
CA HIS A 17 2.00 15.78 -27.28
C HIS A 17 2.76 14.45 -27.36
N ASN A 18 2.36 13.61 -28.29
CA ASN A 18 3.01 12.34 -28.60
C ASN A 18 3.99 12.55 -29.76
N ASP A 19 5.26 12.76 -29.45
CA ASP A 19 6.32 13.01 -30.43
C ASP A 19 6.48 11.88 -31.47
N PHE A 20 6.01 10.66 -31.14
CA PHE A 20 6.14 9.51 -32.03
C PHE A 20 5.04 9.48 -33.11
N LEU A 21 3.84 9.90 -32.75
CA LEU A 21 2.67 9.92 -33.64
C LEU A 21 2.40 11.32 -34.23
N ASP A 22 3.15 12.33 -33.79
CA ASP A 22 2.97 13.75 -34.11
C ASP A 22 1.52 14.21 -33.92
N GLN A 23 0.93 13.81 -32.78
CA GLN A 23 -0.45 14.16 -32.43
C GLN A 23 -0.60 14.42 -30.93
N ASP A 24 -1.62 15.18 -30.58
CA ASP A 24 -1.97 15.45 -29.19
C ASP A 24 -2.97 14.41 -28.67
N GLU A 25 -2.65 13.82 -27.51
CA GLU A 25 -3.51 12.93 -26.75
C GLU A 25 -4.32 13.74 -25.73
N ASP A 26 -5.62 13.56 -25.72
CA ASP A 26 -6.55 14.32 -24.86
C ASP A 26 -6.80 13.60 -23.51
N PHE A 27 -6.48 14.30 -22.42
CA PHE A 27 -6.68 13.88 -21.04
C PHE A 27 -7.69 14.75 -20.30
N SER A 28 -8.43 15.64 -20.99
CA SER A 28 -9.32 16.62 -20.37
C SER A 28 -10.45 16.00 -19.54
N GLU A 29 -10.89 14.79 -19.89
CA GLU A 29 -11.91 14.03 -19.15
C GLU A 29 -11.32 12.98 -18.19
N SER A 30 -10.00 13.04 -17.94
CA SER A 30 -9.32 12.05 -17.11
C SER A 30 -9.25 12.45 -15.64
N ILE A 31 -9.36 11.47 -14.75
CA ILE A 31 -9.07 11.62 -13.33
C ILE A 31 -7.62 11.21 -13.09
N ILE A 32 -6.78 12.16 -12.65
CA ILE A 32 -5.36 11.91 -12.41
C ILE A 32 -5.13 11.83 -10.90
N ILE A 33 -4.58 10.72 -10.44
CA ILE A 33 -4.28 10.47 -9.03
C ILE A 33 -2.77 10.27 -8.89
N PHE A 34 -2.13 11.14 -8.10
CA PHE A 34 -0.73 10.99 -7.70
C PHE A 34 -0.64 10.39 -6.32
N THR A 35 0.22 9.39 -6.15
CA THR A 35 0.60 8.86 -4.84
C THR A 35 2.06 9.20 -4.56
N SER A 36 2.36 9.64 -3.34
CA SER A 36 3.71 10.03 -2.95
C SER A 36 3.92 9.80 -1.46
N ASN A 37 5.18 9.63 -1.07
CA ASN A 37 5.61 9.67 0.32
C ASN A 37 6.06 11.07 0.76
N ALA A 38 5.80 12.10 -0.05
CA ALA A 38 6.11 13.48 0.30
C ALA A 38 5.32 13.93 1.53
N GLY A 39 5.93 14.81 2.32
CA GLY A 39 5.34 15.27 3.58
C GLY A 39 5.55 14.29 4.75
N LYS A 40 6.47 13.33 4.63
CA LYS A 40 6.78 12.35 5.68
C LYS A 40 7.11 13.01 7.03
N ALA A 41 7.76 14.17 7.02
CA ALA A 41 8.08 14.92 8.23
C ALA A 41 6.85 15.27 9.09
N LEU A 42 5.65 15.36 8.49
CA LEU A 42 4.42 15.61 9.24
C LEU A 42 4.01 14.43 10.14
N TYR A 43 4.53 13.23 9.88
CA TYR A 43 4.29 12.05 10.71
C TYR A 43 5.32 11.89 11.84
N GLU A 44 6.44 12.63 11.80
CA GLU A 44 7.55 12.47 12.75
C GLU A 44 7.26 13.11 14.12
N ASP A 45 6.29 14.03 14.17
CA ASP A 45 5.90 14.71 15.42
C ASP A 45 5.18 13.81 16.44
N GLY A 46 5.03 12.52 16.15
CA GLY A 46 4.53 11.50 17.08
C GLY A 46 3.09 11.72 17.56
N THR A 47 2.41 12.71 17.04
CA THR A 47 1.01 12.94 17.36
C THR A 47 0.16 11.90 16.64
N ASN A 48 -0.56 11.06 17.40
CA ASN A 48 -1.60 10.16 16.87
C ASN A 48 -2.81 10.97 16.35
N GLY A 49 -2.52 12.07 15.64
CA GLY A 49 -3.50 13.00 15.12
C GLY A 49 -4.29 12.45 13.95
N ASP A 50 -5.41 13.09 13.67
CA ASP A 50 -6.17 12.85 12.46
C ASP A 50 -5.60 13.72 11.32
N TYR A 51 -4.68 13.17 10.54
CA TYR A 51 -4.04 13.84 9.43
C TYR A 51 -5.00 14.17 8.29
N THR A 52 -6.17 13.52 8.23
CA THR A 52 -7.18 13.80 7.18
C THR A 52 -7.80 15.19 7.33
N ARG A 53 -7.66 15.81 8.51
CA ARG A 53 -8.17 17.15 8.82
C ARG A 53 -7.11 18.25 8.75
N MET A 54 -5.91 17.92 8.31
CA MET A 54 -4.87 18.94 8.16
C MET A 54 -5.24 19.96 7.10
N LEU A 55 -4.87 21.21 7.38
CA LEU A 55 -5.06 22.30 6.42
C LEU A 55 -4.22 22.05 5.17
N LYS A 56 -4.82 22.28 4.01
CA LYS A 56 -4.15 22.11 2.71
C LYS A 56 -2.85 22.92 2.61
N SER A 57 -2.79 24.12 3.21
CA SER A 57 -1.58 24.93 3.26
C SER A 57 -0.42 24.23 3.97
N VAL A 58 -0.69 23.58 5.10
CA VAL A 58 0.33 22.81 5.86
C VAL A 58 0.86 21.66 5.04
N LEU A 59 -0.02 20.92 4.35
CA LEU A 59 0.36 19.82 3.48
C LEU A 59 1.21 20.29 2.30
N LEU A 60 0.82 21.40 1.66
CA LEU A 60 1.59 22.01 0.56
C LEU A 60 2.96 22.47 1.00
N ASP A 61 3.07 23.10 2.15
CA ASP A 61 4.37 23.55 2.69
C ASP A 61 5.29 22.37 3.00
N ALA A 62 4.76 21.28 3.51
CA ALA A 62 5.53 20.06 3.73
C ALA A 62 6.01 19.45 2.40
N ILE A 63 5.14 19.36 1.40
CA ILE A 63 5.48 18.86 0.05
C ILE A 63 6.58 19.73 -0.60
N ARG A 64 6.49 21.06 -0.46
CA ARG A 64 7.49 22.00 -1.00
C ARG A 64 8.85 21.86 -0.34
N LYS A 65 8.88 21.58 0.96
CA LYS A 65 10.11 21.44 1.75
C LYS A 65 10.77 20.07 1.55
N ASP A 66 10.04 19.12 1.01
CA ASP A 66 10.53 17.76 0.86
C ASP A 66 11.61 17.67 -0.21
N LYS A 67 12.69 16.98 0.12
CA LYS A 67 13.88 16.88 -0.72
C LYS A 67 14.20 15.42 -1.04
N ASN A 68 14.74 15.23 -2.21
CA ASN A 68 15.32 13.95 -2.58
C ASN A 68 16.52 13.66 -1.66
N PRO A 69 16.53 12.57 -0.89
CA PRO A 69 17.57 12.26 0.08
C PRO A 69 18.95 12.03 -0.56
N TYR A 70 18.99 11.72 -1.86
CA TYR A 70 20.23 11.45 -2.57
C TYR A 70 20.81 12.69 -3.26
N THR A 71 19.96 13.61 -3.75
CA THR A 71 20.41 14.78 -4.51
C THR A 71 20.30 16.09 -3.74
N GLY A 72 19.55 16.11 -2.62
CA GLY A 72 19.24 17.32 -1.86
C GLY A 72 18.32 18.31 -2.60
N GLU A 73 17.93 18.02 -3.82
CA GLU A 73 17.01 18.85 -4.61
C GLU A 73 15.58 18.68 -4.14
N GLN A 74 14.72 19.67 -4.40
CA GLN A 74 13.29 19.57 -4.14
C GLN A 74 12.72 18.36 -4.87
N LEU A 75 11.91 17.58 -4.16
CA LEU A 75 11.25 16.40 -4.71
C LEU A 75 10.27 16.80 -5.82
N PHE A 76 9.48 17.85 -5.57
CA PHE A 76 8.56 18.44 -6.53
C PHE A 76 8.97 19.88 -6.87
N PRO A 77 9.20 20.19 -8.17
CA PRO A 77 9.40 21.56 -8.61
C PRO A 77 8.20 22.46 -8.27
N GLU A 78 8.43 23.76 -8.03
CA GLU A 78 7.37 24.70 -7.67
C GLU A 78 6.22 24.71 -8.68
N ALA A 79 6.54 24.53 -9.96
CA ALA A 79 5.55 24.43 -11.02
C ALA A 79 4.55 23.27 -10.79
N ILE A 80 5.00 22.13 -10.32
CA ILE A 80 4.16 20.99 -9.95
C ILE A 80 3.40 21.27 -8.65
N CYS A 81 4.07 21.84 -7.64
CA CYS A 81 3.41 22.21 -6.38
C CYS A 81 2.22 23.15 -6.60
N SER A 82 2.34 24.09 -7.52
CA SER A 82 1.25 25.00 -7.88
C SER A 82 0.05 24.27 -8.48
N ARG A 83 0.26 23.22 -9.29
CA ARG A 83 -0.84 22.40 -9.86
C ARG A 83 -1.43 21.46 -8.82
N ILE A 84 -0.63 20.87 -7.98
CA ILE A 84 -1.10 20.10 -6.81
C ILE A 84 -1.99 21.01 -5.92
N ALA A 85 -1.62 22.28 -5.77
CA ALA A 85 -2.39 23.25 -4.99
C ALA A 85 -3.79 23.49 -5.55
N SER A 86 -4.02 23.39 -6.85
CA SER A 86 -5.36 23.52 -7.45
C SER A 86 -6.21 22.26 -7.30
N GLY A 87 -5.60 21.08 -7.12
CA GLY A 87 -6.28 19.81 -6.90
C GLY A 87 -6.63 19.52 -5.44
N ASN A 88 -7.00 18.29 -5.15
CA ASN A 88 -7.25 17.79 -3.80
C ASN A 88 -6.01 17.10 -3.25
N ILE A 89 -5.65 17.40 -2.01
CA ILE A 89 -4.57 16.72 -1.29
C ILE A 89 -5.20 15.91 -0.16
N ILE A 90 -4.94 14.61 -0.16
CA ILE A 90 -5.44 13.69 0.86
C ILE A 90 -4.23 13.08 1.57
N MET A 91 -4.15 13.29 2.88
CA MET A 91 -3.15 12.66 3.70
C MET A 91 -3.76 11.46 4.42
N PHE A 92 -3.08 10.31 4.36
CA PHE A 92 -3.54 9.11 5.03
C PHE A 92 -3.10 9.11 6.49
N ASN A 93 -3.95 8.61 7.37
CA ASN A 93 -3.59 8.37 8.76
C ASN A 93 -2.65 7.18 8.88
N HIS A 94 -1.92 7.11 10.00
CA HIS A 94 -1.15 5.91 10.35
C HIS A 94 -2.05 4.68 10.39
N LEU A 95 -1.50 3.55 9.94
CA LEU A 95 -2.13 2.26 10.11
C LEU A 95 -2.20 1.91 11.61
N LYS A 96 -3.40 1.60 12.08
CA LYS A 96 -3.62 1.08 13.43
C LYS A 96 -3.56 -0.44 13.40
N THR A 97 -3.26 -1.07 14.53
CA THR A 97 -3.23 -2.54 14.69
C THR A 97 -4.44 -3.23 14.06
N ARG A 98 -5.65 -2.69 14.28
CA ARG A 98 -6.88 -3.22 13.69
C ARG A 98 -6.86 -3.29 12.15
N HIS A 99 -6.15 -2.35 11.50
CA HIS A 99 -6.04 -2.35 10.03
C HIS A 99 -5.09 -3.45 9.57
N LEU A 100 -3.99 -3.66 10.29
CA LEU A 100 -3.03 -4.73 10.02
C LEU A 100 -3.67 -6.10 10.23
N VAL A 101 -4.42 -6.28 11.33
CA VAL A 101 -5.21 -7.50 11.59
C VAL A 101 -6.13 -7.79 10.42
N LYS A 102 -6.92 -6.80 9.97
CA LYS A 102 -7.84 -6.98 8.84
C LYS A 102 -7.14 -7.33 7.53
N MET A 103 -5.95 -6.78 7.30
CA MET A 103 -5.15 -7.14 6.12
C MET A 103 -4.67 -8.59 6.18
N ILE A 104 -4.22 -9.05 7.35
CA ILE A 104 -3.82 -10.44 7.58
C ILE A 104 -5.02 -11.38 7.40
N GLU A 105 -6.18 -11.03 7.96
CA GLU A 105 -7.43 -11.80 7.77
C GLU A 105 -7.80 -11.93 6.29
N THR A 106 -7.62 -10.88 5.51
CA THR A 106 -7.86 -10.93 4.05
C THR A 106 -6.92 -11.92 3.40
N GLN A 107 -5.63 -11.92 3.74
CA GLN A 107 -4.67 -12.90 3.23
C GLN A 107 -5.00 -14.33 3.64
N PHE A 108 -5.40 -14.53 4.89
CA PHE A 108 -5.83 -15.84 5.38
C PHE A 108 -7.05 -16.36 4.60
N ALA A 109 -8.02 -15.50 4.33
CA ALA A 109 -9.19 -15.85 3.53
C ALA A 109 -8.83 -16.18 2.07
N GLU A 110 -7.89 -15.47 1.47
CA GLU A 110 -7.40 -15.76 0.12
C GLU A 110 -6.68 -17.10 0.04
N VAL A 111 -5.78 -17.39 0.99
CA VAL A 111 -5.08 -18.68 1.06
C VAL A 111 -6.07 -19.82 1.28
N SER A 112 -7.01 -19.68 2.22
CA SER A 112 -8.02 -20.71 2.51
C SER A 112 -8.88 -21.01 1.28
N ARG A 113 -9.33 -19.97 0.56
CA ARG A 113 -10.08 -20.13 -0.69
C ARG A 113 -9.27 -20.84 -1.78
N ALA A 114 -7.98 -20.50 -1.90
CA ALA A 114 -7.10 -21.14 -2.88
C ALA A 114 -6.89 -22.65 -2.56
N VAL A 115 -6.78 -23.01 -1.30
CA VAL A 115 -6.67 -24.40 -0.86
C VAL A 115 -7.97 -25.16 -1.11
N GLU A 116 -9.11 -24.58 -0.78
CA GLU A 116 -10.43 -25.18 -1.04
C GLU A 116 -10.64 -25.44 -2.54
N GLN A 117 -10.33 -24.45 -3.38
CA GLN A 117 -10.49 -24.60 -4.83
C GLN A 117 -9.55 -25.62 -5.46
N ARG A 118 -8.31 -25.74 -4.97
CA ARG A 118 -7.30 -26.61 -5.58
C ARG A 118 -7.26 -28.02 -5.01
N LEU A 119 -7.53 -28.15 -3.72
CA LEU A 119 -7.35 -29.38 -2.97
C LEU A 119 -8.65 -29.92 -2.37
N GLY A 120 -9.74 -29.16 -2.42
CA GLY A 120 -11.03 -29.55 -1.86
C GLY A 120 -11.09 -29.54 -0.32
N TYR A 121 -10.08 -28.99 0.35
CA TYR A 121 -10.03 -28.94 1.81
C TYR A 121 -10.54 -27.59 2.32
N GLN A 122 -11.48 -27.62 3.24
CA GLN A 122 -11.94 -26.44 3.95
C GLN A 122 -11.01 -26.15 5.11
N ILE A 123 -10.41 -24.95 5.12
CA ILE A 123 -9.55 -24.48 6.18
C ILE A 123 -10.35 -23.66 7.18
N THR A 124 -10.32 -24.06 8.42
CA THR A 124 -10.88 -23.32 9.57
C THR A 124 -9.78 -22.97 10.55
N TYR A 125 -9.79 -21.76 11.06
CA TYR A 125 -8.84 -21.27 12.05
C TYR A 125 -9.56 -20.40 13.09
N ASP A 126 -8.93 -20.24 14.26
CA ASP A 126 -9.47 -19.38 15.31
C ASP A 126 -9.53 -17.91 14.82
N LYS A 127 -10.60 -17.21 15.19
CA LYS A 127 -10.81 -15.81 14.83
C LYS A 127 -9.69 -14.87 15.32
N ASP A 128 -9.01 -15.26 16.39
CA ASP A 128 -7.95 -14.45 16.99
C ASP A 128 -6.55 -14.78 16.39
N LEU A 129 -6.46 -15.72 15.45
CA LEU A 129 -5.19 -16.15 14.86
C LEU A 129 -4.42 -14.99 14.21
N SER A 130 -5.10 -14.09 13.53
CA SER A 130 -4.48 -12.91 12.90
C SER A 130 -3.91 -11.94 13.92
N LEU A 131 -4.58 -11.76 15.06
CA LEU A 131 -4.10 -10.93 16.16
C LEU A 131 -2.90 -11.58 16.86
N LEU A 132 -2.98 -12.89 17.14
CA LEU A 132 -1.88 -13.67 17.74
C LEU A 132 -0.64 -13.67 16.82
N PHE A 133 -0.86 -13.83 15.53
CA PHE A 133 0.20 -13.71 14.53
C PHE A 133 0.89 -12.34 14.61
N LEU A 134 0.12 -11.26 14.60
CA LEU A 134 0.67 -9.90 14.67
C LEU A 134 1.45 -9.66 15.97
N TYR A 135 0.95 -10.18 17.10
CA TYR A 135 1.61 -10.10 18.40
C TYR A 135 2.93 -10.87 18.41
N HIS A 136 2.94 -12.09 17.88
CA HIS A 136 4.13 -12.96 17.85
C HIS A 136 5.26 -12.37 16.98
N TYR A 137 4.92 -11.74 15.88
CA TYR A 137 5.89 -11.12 14.98
C TYR A 137 6.27 -9.67 15.36
N GLY A 138 5.97 -9.24 16.60
CA GLY A 138 6.56 -8.04 17.19
C GLY A 138 6.04 -6.72 16.64
N GLY A 139 4.75 -6.63 16.30
CA GLY A 139 4.14 -5.35 15.93
C GLY A 139 4.62 -4.83 14.58
N LEU A 140 4.42 -5.64 13.54
CA LEU A 140 4.68 -5.22 12.17
C LEU A 140 3.99 -3.88 11.88
N THR A 141 4.77 -2.89 11.48
CA THR A 141 4.28 -1.54 11.18
C THR A 141 4.04 -1.33 9.68
N ASP A 142 4.71 -2.12 8.83
CA ASP A 142 4.54 -2.08 7.38
C ASP A 142 3.47 -3.08 6.93
N ALA A 143 2.43 -2.54 6.29
CA ALA A 143 1.30 -3.31 5.79
C ALA A 143 1.68 -4.38 4.78
N ARG A 144 2.66 -4.10 3.91
CA ARG A 144 3.12 -5.04 2.88
C ARG A 144 3.85 -6.21 3.52
N ILE A 145 4.68 -5.93 4.52
CA ILE A 145 5.39 -6.95 5.29
C ILE A 145 4.38 -7.81 6.06
N ALA A 146 3.42 -7.18 6.75
CA ALA A 146 2.39 -7.89 7.51
C ALA A 146 1.55 -8.82 6.61
N SER A 147 1.12 -8.34 5.45
CA SER A 147 0.37 -9.14 4.47
C SER A 147 1.19 -10.31 3.93
N ALA A 148 2.43 -10.06 3.49
CA ALA A 148 3.28 -11.10 2.93
C ALA A 148 3.64 -12.18 3.97
N GLN A 149 4.00 -11.77 5.17
CA GLN A 149 4.33 -12.70 6.25
C GLN A 149 3.10 -13.47 6.74
N GLY A 150 1.92 -12.83 6.81
CA GLY A 150 0.67 -13.50 7.15
C GLY A 150 0.33 -14.60 6.14
N LYS A 151 0.42 -14.30 4.85
CA LYS A 151 0.23 -15.29 3.79
C LYS A 151 1.19 -16.47 3.95
N ASN A 152 2.49 -16.20 4.02
CA ASN A 152 3.53 -17.23 4.14
C ASN A 152 3.36 -18.09 5.41
N PHE A 153 2.95 -17.46 6.51
CA PHE A 153 2.66 -18.17 7.75
C PHE A 153 1.56 -19.19 7.55
N LEU A 154 0.40 -18.80 7.04
CA LEU A 154 -0.73 -19.70 6.88
C LEU A 154 -0.43 -20.81 5.85
N GLU A 155 0.23 -20.50 4.74
CA GLU A 155 0.66 -21.50 3.75
C GLU A 155 1.58 -22.55 4.37
N ARG A 156 2.54 -22.13 5.20
CA ARG A 156 3.45 -23.04 5.90
C ARG A 156 2.71 -23.93 6.89
N GLU A 157 1.82 -23.37 7.71
CA GLU A 157 1.06 -24.15 8.69
C GLU A 157 0.16 -25.20 8.01
N ILE A 158 -0.49 -24.83 6.90
CA ILE A 158 -1.29 -25.78 6.11
C ILE A 158 -0.42 -26.89 5.54
N PHE A 159 0.75 -26.57 5.02
CA PHE A 159 1.70 -27.56 4.50
C PHE A 159 2.15 -28.54 5.59
N GLU A 160 2.54 -28.05 6.76
CA GLU A 160 2.95 -28.89 7.88
C GLU A 160 1.82 -29.81 8.38
N LEU A 161 0.59 -29.28 8.49
CA LEU A 161 -0.59 -30.08 8.84
C LEU A 161 -0.87 -31.15 7.79
N SER A 162 -0.79 -30.84 6.50
CA SER A 162 -1.01 -31.80 5.42
C SER A 162 0.00 -32.95 5.46
N ARG A 163 1.28 -32.64 5.76
CA ARG A 163 2.34 -33.62 5.93
C ARG A 163 2.09 -34.54 7.12
N GLN A 164 1.63 -34.01 8.25
CA GLN A 164 1.29 -34.78 9.43
C GLN A 164 0.11 -35.72 9.18
N LEU A 165 -0.93 -35.25 8.48
CA LEU A 165 -2.10 -36.06 8.12
C LEU A 165 -1.74 -37.18 7.14
N GLY A 166 -0.89 -36.91 6.15
CA GLY A 166 -0.39 -37.92 5.21
C GLY A 166 0.41 -39.01 5.92
N ASN A 167 1.29 -38.64 6.87
CA ASN A 167 2.04 -39.58 7.66
C ASN A 167 1.15 -40.47 8.59
N ARG A 168 0.10 -39.89 9.18
CA ARG A 168 -0.87 -40.64 10.00
C ARG A 168 -1.66 -41.64 9.17
N LYS A 169 -2.06 -41.28 7.97
CA LYS A 169 -2.78 -42.19 7.07
C LYS A 169 -1.93 -43.36 6.66
N ALA A 170 -0.65 -43.11 6.32
CA ALA A 170 0.29 -44.16 5.98
C ALA A 170 0.62 -45.14 7.17
N LEU A 171 0.47 -44.67 8.41
CA LEU A 171 0.61 -45.50 9.62
C LEU A 171 -0.65 -46.31 9.95
N MET A 172 -1.84 -45.87 9.50
CA MET A 172 -3.10 -46.60 9.71
C MET A 172 -3.37 -47.66 8.63
N ASP A 173 -2.75 -47.51 7.47
CA ASP A 173 -2.83 -48.45 6.34
C ASP A 173 -1.78 -49.60 6.41
N GLN A 174 -0.95 -49.70 7.49
CA GLN A 174 -0.05 -50.78 7.81
C GLN A 174 -0.63 -51.72 8.91
#